data_f90ee81bb5a4534ad0b78092b52bd48c
#
_entry.id   f90ee81bb5a4534ad0b78092b52bd48c
#
_cell.length_a   1.000
_cell.length_b   1.000
_cell.length_c   1.000
_cell.angle_alpha   90.00
_cell.angle_beta   90.00
_cell.angle_gamma   90.00
#
_symmetry.space_group_name_H-M   'P 1'
#
loop_
_entity.id
_entity.type
_entity.pdbx_description
1 polymer ?
#
loop_
_entity_poly.entity_id
_entity_poly.type
_entity_poly.pdbx_seq_one_letter_code
_entity_poly.pdbx_strand_id
1 'polypeptide(L)' 'MDKQYYLEECPICRGAGMIMHEGGWSVQVECTECSAQTVYMEYNNEAEKAEAEQAVVHLWNIGKVVSSGRGE' A
#
# COMPACT_ATOMS: atom_id res chain seq x y z
N MET A 1 -0.12 -1.99 20.86
CA MET A 1 0.14 -3.19 20.12
C MET A 1 0.05 -2.95 18.64
N ASP A 2 1.07 -3.30 17.95
CA ASP A 2 1.11 -3.02 16.52
C ASP A 2 0.33 -4.02 15.74
N LYS A 3 -0.37 -3.54 14.75
CA LYS A 3 -1.01 -4.42 13.83
C LYS A 3 -0.04 -4.81 12.77
N GLN A 4 -0.04 -6.07 12.42
CA GLN A 4 0.80 -6.53 11.35
C GLN A 4 -0.08 -7.06 10.25
N TYR A 5 0.19 -6.60 9.05
CA TYR A 5 -0.58 -7.02 7.89
C TYR A 5 0.28 -7.94 7.04
N TYR A 6 -0.35 -8.96 6.50
CA TYR A 6 0.35 -9.83 5.58
C TYR A 6 0.33 -9.22 4.19
N LEU A 7 1.48 -9.03 3.60
CA LEU A 7 1.61 -8.49 2.27
C LEU A 7 2.18 -9.56 1.36
N GLU A 8 1.46 -9.85 0.28
CA GLU A 8 1.95 -10.76 -0.73
C GLU A 8 3.14 -10.17 -1.44
N GLU A 9 3.81 -10.97 -2.23
CA GLU A 9 4.86 -10.47 -3.07
C GLU A 9 4.29 -9.49 -4.08
N CYS A 10 5.15 -8.58 -4.54
CA CYS A 10 4.74 -7.64 -5.56
C CYS A 10 4.23 -8.41 -6.78
N PRO A 11 3.07 -8.03 -7.31
CA PRO A 11 2.54 -8.75 -8.47
C PRO A 11 3.32 -8.51 -9.75
N ILE A 12 4.23 -7.55 -9.75
CA ILE A 12 5.00 -7.23 -10.93
C ILE A 12 6.39 -7.83 -10.88
N CYS A 13 7.13 -7.58 -9.80
CA CYS A 13 8.51 -8.02 -9.73
C CYS A 13 8.77 -9.02 -8.62
N ARG A 14 7.76 -9.32 -7.82
CA ARG A 14 7.86 -10.25 -6.72
C ARG A 14 8.72 -9.76 -5.57
N GLY A 15 8.98 -8.46 -5.55
CA GLY A 15 9.71 -7.86 -4.45
C GLY A 15 8.83 -7.70 -3.22
N ALA A 16 9.39 -7.15 -2.18
CA ALA A 16 8.67 -6.95 -0.92
C ALA A 16 7.87 -5.67 -0.95
N GLY A 17 6.66 -5.73 -0.43
CA GLY A 17 5.83 -4.54 -0.29
C GLY A 17 5.99 -3.93 1.09
N MET A 18 5.65 -2.67 1.20
CA MET A 18 5.80 -1.95 2.45
C MET A 18 4.69 -0.91 2.54
N ILE A 19 4.11 -0.77 3.73
CA ILE A 19 3.06 0.22 3.94
C ILE A 19 3.72 1.56 4.16
N MET A 20 3.31 2.55 3.39
CA MET A 20 3.87 3.89 3.47
C MET A 20 2.78 4.85 3.88
N HIS A 21 3.11 5.75 4.79
CA HIS A 21 2.19 6.80 5.22
C HIS A 21 2.69 8.13 4.70
N GLU A 22 1.78 8.92 4.20
CA GLU A 22 2.13 10.18 3.59
C GLU A 22 1.48 11.29 4.37
N GLY A 23 2.30 12.16 4.97
CA GLY A 23 1.78 13.32 5.64
C GLY A 23 0.85 13.07 6.81
N GLY A 24 0.75 11.88 7.26
CA GLY A 24 -0.10 11.56 8.41
C GLY A 24 -1.58 11.52 8.09
N TRP A 25 -1.96 11.56 6.82
CA TRP A 25 -3.36 11.56 6.45
C TRP A 25 -3.68 10.62 5.29
N SER A 26 -2.72 9.94 4.78
CA SER A 26 -2.99 8.95 3.74
C SER A 26 -2.00 7.80 3.86
N VAL A 27 -2.32 6.68 3.22
CA VAL A 27 -1.51 5.47 3.32
C VAL A 27 -1.63 4.72 2.01
N GLN A 28 -0.56 4.04 1.66
CA GLN A 28 -0.52 3.20 0.48
C GLN A 28 0.49 2.08 0.72
N VAL A 29 0.45 1.06 -0.12
CA VAL A 29 1.48 0.01 -0.11
C VAL A 29 2.33 0.21 -1.35
N GLU A 30 3.63 0.09 -1.18
CA GLU A 30 4.56 0.37 -2.25
C GLU A 30 5.59 -0.75 -2.30
N CYS A 31 5.98 -1.13 -3.50
CA CYS A 31 7.04 -2.11 -3.66
C CYS A 31 8.39 -1.45 -3.44
N THR A 32 9.27 -2.14 -2.73
CA THR A 32 10.59 -1.60 -2.47
C THR A 32 11.55 -1.84 -3.61
N GLU A 33 11.12 -2.59 -4.63
CA GLU A 33 12.01 -2.97 -5.71
C GLU A 33 11.67 -2.27 -7.03
N CYS A 34 10.41 -2.30 -7.43
CA CYS A 34 10.05 -1.81 -8.75
C CYS A 34 9.16 -0.58 -8.71
N SER A 35 8.88 -0.06 -7.54
CA SER A 35 8.07 1.13 -7.35
C SER A 35 6.61 0.97 -7.72
N ALA A 36 6.13 -0.24 -7.88
CA ALA A 36 4.70 -0.44 -8.03
C ALA A 36 4.02 -0.06 -6.71
N GLN A 37 2.81 0.46 -6.78
CA GLN A 37 2.14 0.90 -5.58
C GLN A 37 0.64 0.83 -5.77
N THR A 38 -0.08 0.75 -4.64
CA THR A 38 -1.53 0.86 -4.68
C THR A 38 -1.91 2.33 -4.76
N VAL A 39 -3.20 2.59 -5.05
CA VAL A 39 -3.69 3.95 -4.87
C VAL A 39 -3.67 4.24 -3.37
N TYR A 40 -3.53 5.51 -3.02
CA TYR A 40 -3.53 5.86 -1.61
C TYR A 40 -4.96 6.01 -1.11
N MET A 41 -5.10 5.82 0.20
CA MET A 41 -6.38 6.00 0.87
C MET A 41 -6.21 7.05 1.96
N GLU A 42 -7.12 7.99 2.01
CA GLU A 42 -7.06 9.05 3.01
C GLU A 42 -7.81 8.65 4.26
N TYR A 43 -7.39 9.20 5.38
CA TYR A 43 -8.08 8.98 6.64
C TYR A 43 -8.04 10.26 7.46
N ASN A 44 -9.02 10.41 8.34
CA ASN A 44 -9.14 11.61 9.16
C ASN A 44 -8.95 11.34 10.64
N ASN A 45 -8.97 10.10 11.05
CA ASN A 45 -8.80 9.76 12.47
C ASN A 45 -8.24 8.36 12.58
N GLU A 46 -7.99 7.94 13.82
CA GLU A 46 -7.35 6.65 14.03
C GLU A 46 -8.19 5.48 13.56
N ALA A 47 -9.49 5.58 13.73
CA ALA A 47 -10.36 4.50 13.29
C ALA A 47 -10.31 4.36 11.77
N GLU A 48 -10.36 5.49 11.08
CA GLU A 48 -10.29 5.46 9.62
C GLU A 48 -8.91 5.05 9.15
N LYS A 49 -7.88 5.38 9.93
CA LYS A 49 -6.54 4.99 9.58
C LYS A 49 -6.43 3.47 9.47
N ALA A 50 -6.98 2.76 10.45
CA ALA A 50 -6.94 1.30 10.41
C ALA A 50 -7.68 0.77 9.20
N GLU A 51 -8.82 1.35 8.87
CA GLU A 51 -9.57 0.91 7.71
C GLU A 51 -8.82 1.19 6.42
N ALA A 52 -8.17 2.34 6.34
CA ALA A 52 -7.40 2.69 5.16
C ALA A 52 -6.24 1.74 4.98
N GLU A 53 -5.57 1.39 6.07
CA GLU A 53 -4.48 0.44 5.98
C GLU A 53 -4.95 -0.91 5.49
N GLN A 54 -6.08 -1.38 6.01
CA GLN A 54 -6.61 -2.65 5.56
C GLN A 54 -6.99 -2.60 4.08
N ALA A 55 -7.55 -1.48 3.66
CA ALA A 55 -7.95 -1.34 2.27
C ALA A 55 -6.77 -1.43 1.32
N VAL A 56 -5.67 -0.70 1.63
CA VAL A 56 -4.53 -0.73 0.73
C VAL A 56 -3.82 -2.07 0.78
N VAL A 57 -3.80 -2.72 1.94
CA VAL A 57 -3.24 -4.07 2.02
C VAL A 57 -4.03 -5.02 1.14
N HIS A 58 -5.36 -4.91 1.18
CA HIS A 58 -6.20 -5.75 0.34
C HIS A 58 -5.92 -5.49 -1.14
N LEU A 59 -5.81 -4.23 -1.53
CA LEU A 59 -5.52 -3.91 -2.92
C LEU A 59 -4.19 -4.49 -3.36
N TRP A 60 -3.19 -4.39 -2.50
CA TRP A 60 -1.89 -4.96 -2.81
C TRP A 60 -1.99 -6.46 -3.01
N ASN A 61 -2.70 -7.12 -2.11
CA ASN A 61 -2.74 -8.58 -2.10
C ASN A 61 -3.54 -9.15 -3.26
N ILE A 62 -4.46 -8.39 -3.83
CA ILE A 62 -5.19 -8.87 -5.00
C ILE A 62 -4.56 -8.38 -6.30
N GLY A 63 -3.42 -7.72 -6.21
CA GLY A 63 -2.68 -7.33 -7.40
C GLY A 63 -3.11 -6.02 -8.02
N LYS A 64 -3.88 -5.23 -7.30
CA LYS A 64 -4.34 -3.95 -7.83
C LYS A 64 -3.32 -2.87 -7.56
N VAL A 65 -2.28 -2.85 -8.34
CA VAL A 65 -1.22 -1.86 -8.18
C VAL A 65 -0.97 -1.19 -9.51
N VAL A 66 -0.36 -0.01 -9.45
CA VAL A 66 0.07 0.68 -10.64
C VAL A 66 1.58 0.78 -10.60
N SER A 67 2.19 0.80 -11.74
CA SER A 67 3.63 0.88 -11.85
C SER A 67 3.98 2.33 -12.08
N SER A 68 4.62 2.94 -11.11
CA SER A 68 4.95 4.34 -11.28
C SER A 68 6.24 4.44 -12.08
N GLY A 69 6.48 5.59 -12.60
CA GLY A 69 7.68 5.85 -13.34
C GLY A 69 7.62 5.46 -14.78
N ARG A 70 6.57 4.86 -15.22
CA ARG A 70 6.47 4.57 -16.58
C ARG A 70 5.66 5.47 -17.26
N GLY A 71 5.29 6.34 -16.87
CA GLY A 71 4.57 7.28 -17.54
C GLY A 71 3.69 6.74 -18.55
N GLU A 72 3.52 6.02 -18.73
CA GLU A 72 2.79 5.66 -19.68
C GLU A 72 1.87 5.76 -19.74
#